data_0a722bfe5a9b8f316107077819431a4e
#
_entry.id   0a722bfe5a9b8f316107077819431a4e
#
_cell.length_a   1.000
_cell.length_b   1.000
_cell.length_c   1.000
_cell.angle_alpha   90.00
_cell.angle_beta   90.00
_cell.angle_gamma   90.00
#
_symmetry.space_group_name_H-M   'P 1'
#
loop_
_entity.id
_entity.type
_entity.pdbx_description
1 polymer ?
#
loop_
_entity_poly.entity_id
_entity_poly.type
_entity_poly.pdbx_seq_one_letter_code
_entity_poly.pdbx_strand_id
1 'polypeptide(L)'
;MISETKEDSVQTELRDSVITPIDSSERLFVEGTHIKNNKWKFLAAGSLGPALAQNAYKLLQTGSIGDIDSEVPTFPENINTWEDYSRYLHITQHDNTPADTLALIDIADHNTGDITEKEEHDKPVTFGISVSKTLTDRWCIETGIQYSLLNSRFTMGENGYSIVKNQKAHYLGVPLKLTYRLVDYKRLSAYSSAGVTMHIPVYGKWNNSYIVDWQSAYSDSRHFTPPFQWQTSLSFGVQYKFTPNVSIFIEPTFNWFIPSGSEIHTIWTEHPVMFTSPFGIRFTW
;
A
#
# COMPACT_ATOMS: atom_id res chain seq x y z
N MET A 1 -16.29 -106.63 1.77
CA MET A 1 -17.15 -105.54 1.19
C MET A 1 -16.45 -104.27 1.53
N ILE A 2 -15.97 -103.64 0.52
CA ILE A 2 -15.02 -102.57 0.48
C ILE A 2 -15.77 -101.28 0.78
N SER A 3 -15.22 -100.38 1.55
CA SER A 3 -15.63 -98.94 1.54
C SER A 3 -14.34 -98.13 1.76
N GLU A 4 -13.98 -97.44 0.68
CA GLU A 4 -12.89 -96.48 0.60
C GLU A 4 -13.21 -95.18 1.36
N THR A 5 -12.25 -94.74 2.16
CA THR A 5 -12.30 -93.42 2.77
C THR A 5 -11.25 -92.58 2.09
N LYS A 6 -11.70 -91.51 1.46
CA LYS A 6 -10.90 -90.52 0.69
C LYS A 6 -10.34 -89.52 1.66
N GLU A 7 -8.99 -89.46 1.76
CA GLU A 7 -8.25 -88.37 2.44
C GLU A 7 -8.22 -87.15 1.56
N ASP A 8 -8.68 -86.07 2.12
CA ASP A 8 -8.66 -84.74 1.48
C ASP A 8 -7.42 -83.96 2.00
N SER A 9 -6.38 -83.85 1.18
CA SER A 9 -5.15 -83.17 1.48
C SER A 9 -5.30 -81.67 1.21
N VAL A 10 -5.33 -80.86 2.27
CA VAL A 10 -5.29 -79.42 2.22
C VAL A 10 -3.89 -78.97 1.86
N GLN A 11 -3.66 -78.46 0.65
CA GLN A 11 -2.44 -77.80 0.24
C GLN A 11 -2.48 -76.37 0.75
N THR A 12 -1.57 -75.99 1.63
CA THR A 12 -1.30 -74.64 2.07
C THR A 12 -0.43 -73.94 1.02
N GLU A 13 -0.99 -73.11 0.18
CA GLU A 13 -0.24 -72.18 -0.70
C GLU A 13 0.41 -71.10 0.14
N LEU A 14 1.71 -71.09 0.23
CA LEU A 14 2.56 -70.00 0.65
C LEU A 14 2.55 -68.93 -0.46
N ARG A 15 1.76 -67.86 -0.29
CA ARG A 15 1.89 -66.66 -1.13
C ARG A 15 3.14 -65.89 -0.74
N ASP A 16 4.13 -65.95 -1.59
CA ASP A 16 5.26 -65.04 -1.60
C ASP A 16 4.73 -63.59 -1.79
N SER A 17 4.77 -62.83 -0.72
CA SER A 17 4.53 -61.39 -0.79
C SER A 17 5.76 -60.69 -1.37
N VAL A 18 5.73 -60.42 -2.67
CA VAL A 18 6.71 -59.55 -3.32
C VAL A 18 6.57 -58.15 -2.73
N ILE A 19 7.51 -57.81 -1.87
CA ILE A 19 7.68 -56.43 -1.38
C ILE A 19 8.30 -55.62 -2.53
N THR A 20 7.48 -54.93 -3.29
CA THR A 20 7.98 -53.91 -4.22
C THR A 20 8.51 -52.74 -3.41
N PRO A 21 9.73 -52.21 -3.70
CA PRO A 21 10.24 -51.06 -3.02
C PRO A 21 9.34 -49.84 -3.39
N ILE A 22 8.75 -49.26 -2.36
CA ILE A 22 7.97 -48.03 -2.52
C ILE A 22 8.93 -46.91 -2.88
N ASP A 23 8.80 -46.41 -4.11
CA ASP A 23 9.54 -45.25 -4.60
C ASP A 23 9.26 -44.05 -3.68
N SER A 24 10.34 -43.60 -3.03
CA SER A 24 10.29 -42.48 -2.07
C SER A 24 10.00 -41.13 -2.70
N SER A 25 9.91 -41.06 -4.04
CA SER A 25 9.60 -39.80 -4.78
C SER A 25 8.12 -39.44 -4.80
N GLU A 26 7.21 -40.40 -4.58
CA GLU A 26 5.75 -40.10 -4.63
C GLU A 26 5.16 -39.64 -3.28
N ARG A 27 5.93 -39.63 -2.20
CA ARG A 27 5.39 -39.23 -0.88
C ARG A 27 5.35 -37.72 -0.62
N LEU A 28 5.67 -36.89 -1.57
CA LEU A 28 5.55 -35.42 -1.43
C LEU A 28 4.14 -34.87 -1.64
N PHE A 29 3.24 -35.67 -2.17
CA PHE A 29 1.82 -35.33 -2.26
C PHE A 29 1.01 -36.19 -1.27
N VAL A 30 1.08 -35.83 0.00
CA VAL A 30 0.07 -36.33 0.94
C VAL A 30 -1.24 -35.70 0.51
N GLU A 31 -2.11 -36.52 -0.09
CA GLU A 31 -3.52 -36.20 -0.31
C GLU A 31 -4.13 -35.76 1.03
N GLY A 32 -4.13 -34.44 1.23
CA GLY A 32 -4.89 -33.87 2.34
C GLY A 32 -6.35 -34.21 2.12
N THR A 33 -6.95 -34.90 3.06
CA THR A 33 -8.37 -35.23 3.11
C THR A 33 -9.22 -34.13 2.51
N HIS A 34 -9.94 -34.41 1.42
CA HIS A 34 -10.91 -33.55 0.77
C HIS A 34 -12.04 -33.18 1.75
N ILE A 35 -11.77 -32.30 2.67
CA ILE A 35 -12.82 -31.62 3.43
C ILE A 35 -13.31 -30.50 2.51
N LYS A 36 -14.50 -30.67 1.99
CA LYS A 36 -15.26 -29.66 1.24
C LYS A 36 -15.56 -28.50 2.20
N ASN A 37 -14.56 -27.68 2.49
CA ASN A 37 -14.59 -26.62 3.46
C ASN A 37 -15.16 -25.36 2.79
N ASN A 38 -16.47 -25.24 2.77
CA ASN A 38 -17.17 -23.99 2.49
C ASN A 38 -17.07 -23.02 3.68
N LYS A 39 -15.85 -22.84 4.22
CA LYS A 39 -15.61 -22.03 5.42
C LYS A 39 -15.32 -20.58 5.03
N TRP A 40 -15.93 -19.72 5.79
CA TRP A 40 -15.62 -18.31 5.78
C TRP A 40 -14.40 -18.03 6.66
N LYS A 41 -13.62 -17.05 6.28
CA LYS A 41 -12.48 -16.57 7.06
C LYS A 41 -12.59 -15.07 7.20
N PHE A 42 -12.33 -14.58 8.39
CA PHE A 42 -12.20 -13.18 8.69
C PHE A 42 -10.72 -12.84 8.89
N LEU A 43 -10.26 -11.73 8.32
CA LEU A 43 -8.89 -11.28 8.42
C LEU A 43 -8.86 -9.85 8.98
N ALA A 44 -7.90 -9.61 9.88
CA ALA A 44 -7.50 -8.28 10.26
C ALA A 44 -6.02 -8.12 9.92
N ALA A 45 -5.68 -7.12 9.14
CA ALA A 45 -4.32 -6.90 8.65
C ALA A 45 -3.89 -5.44 8.78
N GLY A 46 -2.60 -5.24 9.00
CA GLY A 46 -1.94 -3.95 8.90
C GLY A 46 -0.76 -4.04 7.93
N SER A 47 -0.45 -2.95 7.27
CA SER A 47 0.70 -2.81 6.39
C SER A 47 1.39 -1.48 6.61
N LEU A 48 2.72 -1.52 6.62
CA LEU A 48 3.58 -0.35 6.56
C LEU A 48 4.31 -0.39 5.22
N GLY A 49 4.20 0.66 4.43
CA GLY A 49 4.95 0.82 3.20
C GLY A 49 6.40 1.25 3.44
N PRO A 50 7.24 1.29 2.42
CA PRO A 50 8.57 1.89 2.51
C PRO A 50 8.45 3.41 2.73
N ALA A 51 9.37 4.01 3.49
CA ALA A 51 9.59 5.45 3.46
C ALA A 51 10.46 5.76 2.26
N LEU A 52 10.12 6.78 1.51
CA LEU A 52 10.93 7.28 0.42
C LEU A 52 11.16 8.78 0.67
N ALA A 53 12.43 9.16 0.80
CA ALA A 53 12.85 10.54 0.70
C ALA A 53 13.49 10.69 -0.69
N GLN A 54 12.91 11.50 -1.53
CA GLN A 54 13.51 11.92 -2.79
C GLN A 54 13.73 13.42 -2.78
N ASN A 55 14.91 13.83 -3.22
CA ASN A 55 15.13 15.19 -3.67
C ASN A 55 14.65 15.24 -5.12
N ALA A 56 13.39 15.56 -5.31
CA ALA A 56 12.88 15.85 -6.64
C ALA A 56 13.20 17.31 -6.93
N TYR A 57 14.14 17.55 -7.79
CA TYR A 57 14.35 18.86 -8.39
C TYR A 57 13.24 19.06 -9.45
N LYS A 58 12.06 19.41 -9.00
CA LYS A 58 11.03 19.92 -9.90
C LYS A 58 11.19 21.44 -9.91
N LEU A 59 11.55 22.01 -11.08
CA LEU A 59 11.11 23.37 -11.37
C LEU A 59 9.61 23.40 -11.07
N LEU A 60 9.18 24.37 -10.25
CA LEU A 60 7.76 24.60 -10.02
C LEU A 60 7.08 24.82 -11.38
N GLN A 61 6.68 23.72 -12.01
CA GLN A 61 5.60 23.82 -12.95
C GLN A 61 4.38 24.19 -12.13
N THR A 62 3.89 25.38 -12.36
CA THR A 62 2.65 25.89 -11.82
C THR A 62 1.53 24.95 -12.24
N GLY A 63 1.42 23.82 -11.52
CA GLY A 63 0.21 23.05 -11.51
C GLY A 63 -0.82 23.98 -10.93
N SER A 64 -1.76 24.37 -11.74
CA SER A 64 -2.98 25.06 -11.34
C SER A 64 -3.44 24.46 -10.02
N ILE A 65 -3.27 25.19 -8.93
CA ILE A 65 -4.05 24.92 -7.72
C ILE A 65 -5.49 25.18 -8.17
N GLY A 66 -6.18 24.07 -8.52
CA GLY A 66 -7.51 24.13 -9.08
C GLY A 66 -8.39 25.04 -8.29
N ASP A 67 -9.03 25.91 -9.05
CA ASP A 67 -10.26 26.62 -8.75
C ASP A 67 -10.62 26.70 -7.27
N ILE A 68 -10.15 27.72 -6.59
CA ILE A 68 -10.90 28.31 -5.49
C ILE A 68 -10.42 29.73 -5.34
N ASP A 69 -11.36 30.66 -5.31
CA ASP A 69 -11.28 32.05 -4.85
C ASP A 69 -10.28 32.25 -3.70
N SER A 70 -9.00 32.33 -3.98
CA SER A 70 -8.02 32.71 -2.99
C SER A 70 -6.92 33.51 -3.63
N GLU A 71 -6.84 34.75 -3.20
CA GLU A 71 -5.81 35.75 -3.46
C GLU A 71 -4.42 35.33 -2.93
N VAL A 72 -4.05 34.04 -3.05
CA VAL A 72 -2.66 33.65 -2.81
C VAL A 72 -1.88 33.93 -4.07
N PRO A 73 -0.77 34.68 -4.02
CA PRO A 73 0.06 34.90 -5.16
C PRO A 73 0.52 33.56 -5.72
N THR A 74 -0.08 33.15 -6.83
CA THR A 74 0.42 32.01 -7.61
C THR A 74 1.69 32.47 -8.27
N PHE A 75 2.74 31.62 -8.26
CA PHE A 75 3.94 31.87 -9.04
C PHE A 75 3.54 32.06 -10.50
N PRO A 76 3.86 33.21 -11.14
CA PRO A 76 3.60 33.37 -12.55
C PRO A 76 4.36 32.33 -13.36
N GLU A 77 3.81 31.84 -14.46
CA GLU A 77 4.33 30.74 -15.29
C GLU A 77 5.81 30.90 -15.74
N ASN A 78 6.38 32.07 -15.63
CA ASN A 78 7.74 32.40 -16.09
C ASN A 78 8.73 32.67 -14.95
N ILE A 79 8.38 32.44 -13.68
CA ILE A 79 9.25 32.69 -12.54
C ILE A 79 9.83 31.36 -12.06
N ASN A 80 11.14 31.16 -12.28
CA ASN A 80 11.84 29.95 -11.92
C ASN A 80 12.93 30.19 -10.87
N THR A 81 13.26 31.47 -10.57
CA THR A 81 14.28 31.87 -9.61
C THR A 81 13.70 32.65 -8.45
N TRP A 82 14.36 32.60 -7.29
CA TRP A 82 13.98 33.36 -6.12
C TRP A 82 14.09 34.88 -6.35
N GLU A 83 15.09 35.33 -7.13
CA GLU A 83 15.29 36.73 -7.46
C GLU A 83 14.13 37.32 -8.31
N ASP A 84 13.65 36.56 -9.29
CA ASP A 84 12.53 36.96 -10.11
C ASP A 84 11.23 36.95 -9.30
N TYR A 85 11.08 35.99 -8.40
CA TYR A 85 9.94 35.91 -7.50
C TYR A 85 9.90 37.05 -6.50
N SER A 86 11.04 37.38 -5.85
CA SER A 86 11.17 38.53 -4.97
C SER A 86 10.79 39.83 -5.71
N ARG A 87 11.36 40.04 -6.92
CA ARG A 87 11.02 41.22 -7.74
C ARG A 87 9.53 41.30 -8.04
N TYR A 88 8.90 40.17 -8.40
CA TYR A 88 7.47 40.11 -8.66
C TYR A 88 6.65 40.49 -7.43
N LEU A 89 6.95 39.95 -6.28
CA LEU A 89 6.26 40.20 -5.00
C LEU A 89 6.39 41.69 -4.61
N HIS A 90 7.56 42.31 -4.74
CA HIS A 90 7.79 43.72 -4.45
C HIS A 90 7.01 44.66 -5.40
N ILE A 91 6.89 44.30 -6.70
CA ILE A 91 6.08 45.09 -7.67
C ILE A 91 4.59 45.01 -7.35
N THR A 92 4.12 43.85 -6.85
CA THR A 92 2.70 43.62 -6.54
C THR A 92 2.34 44.03 -5.11
N GLN A 93 3.29 44.43 -4.28
CA GLN A 93 3.08 44.88 -2.92
C GLN A 93 2.31 46.19 -2.87
N HIS A 94 1.29 46.30 -1.98
CA HIS A 94 0.47 47.45 -1.74
C HIS A 94 0.40 47.73 -0.22
N ASP A 95 -0.14 48.89 0.19
CA ASP A 95 -0.22 49.33 1.58
C ASP A 95 -0.97 48.33 2.52
N ASN A 96 -1.85 47.50 1.99
CA ASN A 96 -2.61 46.47 2.72
C ASN A 96 -2.19 45.04 2.36
N THR A 97 -0.91 44.80 2.11
CA THR A 97 -0.40 43.47 1.76
C THR A 97 -0.69 42.45 2.90
N PRO A 98 -1.31 41.29 2.61
CA PRO A 98 -1.58 40.23 3.60
C PRO A 98 -0.32 39.69 4.28
N ALA A 99 -0.48 39.17 5.50
CA ALA A 99 0.66 38.66 6.29
C ALA A 99 1.38 37.47 5.65
N ASP A 100 0.66 36.62 4.90
CA ASP A 100 1.24 35.52 4.11
C ASP A 100 2.14 36.03 2.98
N THR A 101 1.71 37.09 2.28
CA THR A 101 2.52 37.72 1.23
C THR A 101 3.75 38.41 1.79
N LEU A 102 3.67 39.03 2.98
CA LEU A 102 4.84 39.59 3.65
C LEU A 102 5.85 38.49 4.01
N ALA A 103 5.41 37.36 4.53
CA ALA A 103 6.27 36.23 4.81
C ALA A 103 6.90 35.66 3.52
N LEU A 104 6.15 35.65 2.39
CA LEU A 104 6.71 35.23 1.09
C LEU A 104 7.79 36.17 0.58
N ILE A 105 7.64 37.48 0.76
CA ILE A 105 8.67 38.47 0.42
C ILE A 105 9.94 38.19 1.21
N ASP A 106 9.84 38.03 2.54
CA ASP A 106 10.99 37.73 3.38
C ASP A 106 11.68 36.43 2.95
N ILE A 107 10.90 35.38 2.61
CA ILE A 107 11.45 34.12 2.14
C ILE A 107 12.14 34.29 0.79
N ALA A 108 11.54 35.02 -0.15
CA ALA A 108 12.11 35.22 -1.48
C ALA A 108 13.39 36.06 -1.43
N ASP A 109 13.45 37.07 -0.56
CA ASP A 109 14.60 37.96 -0.42
C ASP A 109 15.85 37.26 0.20
N HIS A 110 15.63 36.17 0.97
CA HIS A 110 16.69 35.43 1.66
C HIS A 110 17.09 34.14 0.94
N ASN A 111 16.45 33.79 -0.18
CA ASN A 111 16.82 32.67 -1.01
C ASN A 111 17.37 33.16 -2.36
N THR A 112 18.21 32.35 -3.01
CA THR A 112 18.82 32.68 -4.29
C THR A 112 18.83 31.50 -5.24
N GLY A 113 18.90 31.77 -6.55
CA GLY A 113 18.96 30.76 -7.59
C GLY A 113 17.61 30.10 -7.90
N ASP A 114 17.65 28.90 -8.46
CA ASP A 114 16.47 28.18 -8.90
C ASP A 114 15.57 27.79 -7.73
N ILE A 115 14.26 27.99 -7.88
CA ILE A 115 13.28 27.53 -6.91
C ILE A 115 13.12 26.02 -7.05
N THR A 116 13.61 25.29 -6.06
CA THR A 116 13.56 23.82 -6.01
C THR A 116 12.64 23.36 -4.88
N GLU A 117 11.86 22.31 -5.14
CA GLU A 117 11.00 21.68 -4.16
C GLU A 117 11.61 20.37 -3.69
N LYS A 118 11.79 20.23 -2.40
CA LYS A 118 12.20 18.98 -1.75
C LYS A 118 10.95 18.22 -1.31
N GLU A 119 10.76 17.02 -1.85
CA GLU A 119 9.66 16.13 -1.52
C GLU A 119 10.09 15.06 -0.52
N GLU A 120 9.34 14.88 0.54
CA GLU A 120 9.52 13.83 1.53
C GLU A 120 8.19 13.13 1.76
N HIS A 121 8.15 11.82 1.58
CA HIS A 121 6.96 11.00 1.81
C HIS A 121 7.17 10.06 2.98
N ASP A 122 6.30 10.13 3.97
CA ASP A 122 6.28 9.18 5.08
C ASP A 122 5.83 7.80 4.60
N LYS A 123 6.12 6.79 5.41
CA LYS A 123 5.63 5.43 5.18
C LYS A 123 4.10 5.40 5.15
N PRO A 124 3.47 4.97 4.05
CA PRO A 124 2.03 4.75 4.04
C PRO A 124 1.62 3.77 5.14
N VAL A 125 0.63 4.16 5.91
CA VAL A 125 0.04 3.30 6.95
C VAL A 125 -1.30 2.81 6.45
N THR A 126 -1.47 1.49 6.35
CA THR A 126 -2.73 0.87 5.95
C THR A 126 -3.15 -0.19 6.96
N PHE A 127 -4.41 -0.21 7.33
CA PHE A 127 -5.02 -1.28 8.10
C PHE A 127 -6.42 -1.58 7.57
N GLY A 128 -6.83 -2.83 7.69
CA GLY A 128 -8.10 -3.27 7.13
C GLY A 128 -8.61 -4.56 7.72
N ILE A 129 -9.87 -4.80 7.41
CA ILE A 129 -10.57 -6.03 7.71
C ILE A 129 -11.11 -6.61 6.42
N SER A 130 -11.01 -7.92 6.28
CA SER A 130 -11.52 -8.61 5.09
C SER A 130 -12.18 -9.93 5.45
N VAL A 131 -13.00 -10.38 4.52
CA VAL A 131 -13.64 -11.69 4.55
C VAL A 131 -13.20 -12.46 3.33
N SER A 132 -12.91 -13.73 3.50
CA SER A 132 -12.56 -14.60 2.38
C SER A 132 -13.45 -15.84 2.37
N LYS A 133 -13.77 -16.27 1.17
CA LYS A 133 -14.54 -17.49 0.90
C LYS A 133 -13.73 -18.46 0.07
N THR A 134 -13.66 -19.70 0.51
CA THR A 134 -13.04 -20.78 -0.25
C THR A 134 -13.97 -21.17 -1.40
N LEU A 135 -13.49 -21.06 -2.65
CA LEU A 135 -14.22 -21.44 -3.86
C LEU A 135 -13.99 -22.93 -4.20
N THR A 136 -12.72 -23.34 -4.12
CA THR A 136 -12.30 -24.72 -4.32
C THR A 136 -11.23 -25.06 -3.28
N ASP A 137 -10.72 -26.27 -3.29
CA ASP A 137 -9.67 -26.70 -2.34
C ASP A 137 -8.41 -25.81 -2.37
N ARG A 138 -8.14 -25.16 -3.51
CA ARG A 138 -6.97 -24.31 -3.70
C ARG A 138 -7.28 -22.83 -3.89
N TRP A 139 -8.49 -22.48 -4.32
CA TRP A 139 -8.85 -21.10 -4.65
C TRP A 139 -9.70 -20.45 -3.58
N CYS A 140 -9.36 -19.26 -3.19
CA CYS A 140 -10.13 -18.40 -2.30
C CYS A 140 -10.31 -17.02 -2.93
N ILE A 141 -11.48 -16.43 -2.75
CA ILE A 141 -11.75 -15.03 -3.05
C ILE A 141 -11.81 -14.26 -1.74
N GLU A 142 -11.25 -13.06 -1.72
CA GLU A 142 -11.21 -12.19 -0.55
C GLU A 142 -11.63 -10.77 -0.93
N THR A 143 -12.45 -10.15 -0.10
CA THR A 143 -12.82 -8.74 -0.21
C THR A 143 -12.94 -8.14 1.19
N GLY A 144 -12.94 -6.81 1.28
CA GLY A 144 -12.99 -6.15 2.58
C GLY A 144 -13.00 -4.64 2.47
N ILE A 145 -12.60 -4.01 3.57
CA ILE A 145 -12.43 -2.57 3.67
C ILE A 145 -11.07 -2.32 4.31
N GLN A 146 -10.32 -1.40 3.73
CA GLN A 146 -9.05 -0.93 4.28
C GLN A 146 -9.03 0.59 4.34
N TYR A 147 -8.34 1.12 5.34
CA TYR A 147 -8.09 2.54 5.49
C TYR A 147 -6.62 2.81 5.32
N SER A 148 -6.28 3.82 4.53
CA SER A 148 -4.90 4.21 4.25
C SER A 148 -4.69 5.69 4.55
N LEU A 149 -3.56 5.98 5.21
CA LEU A 149 -3.10 7.33 5.52
C LEU A 149 -1.78 7.56 4.79
N LEU A 150 -1.74 8.63 3.99
CA LEU A 150 -0.55 9.11 3.30
C LEU A 150 -0.18 10.47 3.86
N ASN A 151 1.08 10.66 4.20
CA ASN A 151 1.65 11.95 4.58
C ASN A 151 2.79 12.30 3.63
N SER A 152 2.79 13.54 3.17
CA SER A 152 3.86 14.10 2.33
C SER A 152 4.24 15.46 2.84
N ARG A 153 5.51 15.81 2.75
CA ARG A 153 6.05 17.12 3.08
C ARG A 153 6.80 17.65 1.87
N PHE A 154 6.48 18.88 1.51
CA PHE A 154 7.13 19.60 0.44
C PHE A 154 7.78 20.85 1.04
N THR A 155 9.05 21.09 0.75
CA THR A 155 9.82 22.21 1.28
C THR A 155 10.47 22.96 0.15
N MET A 156 10.26 24.26 0.09
CA MET A 156 10.89 25.20 -0.84
C MET A 156 11.64 26.26 -0.05
N GLY A 157 12.87 26.58 -0.46
CA GLY A 157 13.75 27.50 0.27
C GLY A 157 14.63 26.82 1.32
N GLU A 158 15.56 27.57 1.89
CA GLU A 158 16.64 27.08 2.75
C GLU A 158 16.95 28.05 3.91
N ASN A 159 17.87 27.64 4.78
CA ASN A 159 18.50 28.51 5.79
C ASN A 159 17.56 29.27 6.73
N GLY A 160 16.43 28.64 7.10
CA GLY A 160 15.47 29.27 8.00
C GLY A 160 14.46 30.16 7.30
N TYR A 161 14.49 30.25 5.97
CA TYR A 161 13.54 30.97 5.12
C TYR A 161 12.96 29.98 4.12
N SER A 162 11.81 29.39 4.45
CA SER A 162 11.24 28.31 3.66
C SER A 162 9.70 28.26 3.70
N ILE A 163 9.12 27.74 2.64
CA ILE A 163 7.71 27.35 2.57
C ILE A 163 7.63 25.85 2.81
N VAL A 164 6.97 25.44 3.86
CA VAL A 164 6.76 24.02 4.19
C VAL A 164 5.29 23.67 4.04
N LYS A 165 4.98 22.77 3.11
CA LYS A 165 3.63 22.26 2.86
C LYS A 165 3.54 20.83 3.36
N ASN A 166 2.76 20.58 4.41
CA ASN A 166 2.45 19.25 4.91
C ASN A 166 1.11 18.80 4.35
N GLN A 167 1.10 17.70 3.65
CA GLN A 167 -0.08 17.12 3.02
C GLN A 167 -0.46 15.82 3.72
N LYS A 168 -1.75 15.68 4.07
CA LYS A 168 -2.34 14.44 4.56
C LYS A 168 -3.48 14.02 3.67
N ALA A 169 -3.46 12.77 3.20
CA ALA A 169 -4.52 12.21 2.38
C ALA A 169 -5.02 10.89 2.99
N HIS A 170 -6.33 10.79 3.11
CA HIS A 170 -7.04 9.68 3.73
C HIS A 170 -7.85 8.95 2.67
N TYR A 171 -7.70 7.64 2.59
CA TYR A 171 -8.38 6.80 1.62
C TYR A 171 -9.12 5.64 2.29
N LEU A 172 -10.26 5.30 1.73
CA LEU A 172 -10.97 4.06 1.99
C LEU A 172 -10.79 3.13 0.79
N GLY A 173 -10.16 1.99 1.00
CA GLY A 173 -9.89 1.00 -0.03
C GLY A 173 -10.86 -0.17 0.01
N VAL A 174 -11.30 -0.62 -1.16
CA VAL A 174 -12.09 -1.85 -1.32
C VAL A 174 -11.26 -2.84 -2.13
N PRO A 175 -10.58 -3.81 -1.48
CA PRO A 175 -9.80 -4.83 -2.16
C PRO A 175 -10.70 -5.96 -2.69
N LEU A 176 -10.30 -6.51 -3.84
CA LEU A 176 -10.78 -7.78 -4.37
C LEU A 176 -9.58 -8.62 -4.73
N LYS A 177 -9.34 -9.72 -4.00
CA LYS A 177 -8.18 -10.60 -4.18
C LYS A 177 -8.60 -12.01 -4.51
N LEU A 178 -7.86 -12.64 -5.39
CA LEU A 178 -7.92 -14.06 -5.69
C LEU A 178 -6.66 -14.73 -5.16
N THR A 179 -6.80 -15.71 -4.28
CA THR A 179 -5.70 -16.39 -3.60
C THR A 179 -5.64 -17.86 -4.05
N TYR A 180 -4.46 -18.31 -4.42
CA TYR A 180 -4.17 -19.69 -4.74
C TYR A 180 -3.26 -20.33 -3.68
N ARG A 181 -3.71 -21.41 -3.06
CA ARG A 181 -2.96 -22.17 -2.07
C ARG A 181 -1.93 -23.05 -2.76
N LEU A 182 -0.65 -22.82 -2.49
CA LEU A 182 0.47 -23.54 -3.08
C LEU A 182 0.77 -24.82 -2.29
N VAL A 183 0.98 -24.67 -0.98
CA VAL A 183 1.37 -25.75 -0.08
C VAL A 183 0.63 -25.62 1.24
N ASP A 184 0.20 -26.75 1.79
CA ASP A 184 -0.40 -26.85 3.13
C ASP A 184 0.30 -28.00 3.87
N TYR A 185 1.19 -27.66 4.81
CA TYR A 185 1.97 -28.63 5.56
C TYR A 185 1.74 -28.45 7.06
N LYS A 186 1.00 -29.34 7.68
CA LYS A 186 0.66 -29.32 9.11
C LYS A 186 0.05 -27.98 9.53
N ARG A 187 0.85 -27.13 10.18
CA ARG A 187 0.46 -25.79 10.66
C ARG A 187 0.87 -24.66 9.75
N LEU A 188 1.72 -24.92 8.76
CA LEU A 188 2.27 -23.95 7.83
C LEU A 188 1.56 -24.07 6.49
N SER A 189 1.16 -22.94 5.91
CA SER A 189 0.59 -22.86 4.57
C SER A 189 1.27 -21.76 3.80
N ALA A 190 1.57 -22.00 2.52
CA ALA A 190 2.04 -20.99 1.59
C ALA A 190 1.02 -20.77 0.48
N TYR A 191 0.87 -19.54 0.07
CA TYR A 191 -0.10 -19.14 -0.95
C TYR A 191 0.42 -17.98 -1.78
N SER A 192 -0.14 -17.80 -2.97
CA SER A 192 0.04 -16.62 -3.81
C SER A 192 -1.31 -15.96 -4.01
N SER A 193 -1.34 -14.62 -4.08
CA SER A 193 -2.55 -13.91 -4.39
C SER A 193 -2.33 -12.78 -5.37
N ALA A 194 -3.34 -12.52 -6.18
CA ALA A 194 -3.41 -11.39 -7.08
C ALA A 194 -4.71 -10.63 -6.82
N GLY A 195 -4.67 -9.31 -6.90
CA GLY A 195 -5.84 -8.51 -6.59
C GLY A 195 -5.83 -7.13 -7.19
N VAL A 196 -6.99 -6.50 -7.09
CA VAL A 196 -7.22 -5.10 -7.45
C VAL A 196 -7.84 -4.42 -6.24
N THR A 197 -7.40 -3.21 -5.95
CA THR A 197 -7.97 -2.37 -4.89
C THR A 197 -8.40 -1.05 -5.47
N MET A 198 -9.60 -0.63 -5.13
CA MET A 198 -10.15 0.66 -5.44
C MET A 198 -9.99 1.56 -4.20
N HIS A 199 -9.22 2.64 -4.30
CA HIS A 199 -9.02 3.60 -3.22
C HIS A 199 -9.88 4.85 -3.47
N ILE A 200 -10.86 5.04 -2.60
CA ILE A 200 -11.80 6.16 -2.62
C ILE A 200 -11.24 7.24 -1.69
N PRO A 201 -11.03 8.47 -2.17
CA PRO A 201 -10.59 9.57 -1.32
C PRO A 201 -11.69 9.92 -0.32
N VAL A 202 -11.32 10.06 0.95
CA VAL A 202 -12.24 10.44 2.02
C VAL A 202 -11.99 11.88 2.45
N TYR A 203 -10.72 12.24 2.60
CA TYR A 203 -10.34 13.52 3.17
C TYR A 203 -8.90 13.86 2.80
N GLY A 204 -8.66 15.13 2.46
CA GLY A 204 -7.34 15.67 2.24
C GLY A 204 -7.18 17.01 2.95
N LYS A 205 -5.99 17.22 3.53
CA LYS A 205 -5.65 18.47 4.20
C LYS A 205 -4.23 18.88 3.86
N TRP A 206 -4.05 20.16 3.52
CA TRP A 206 -2.78 20.83 3.43
C TRP A 206 -2.60 21.76 4.61
N ASN A 207 -1.43 21.76 5.19
CA ASN A 207 -0.98 22.77 6.14
C ASN A 207 0.25 23.43 5.52
N ASN A 208 0.15 24.68 5.14
CA ASN A 208 1.26 25.50 4.69
C ASN A 208 1.82 26.26 5.88
N SER A 209 3.13 26.28 6.03
CA SER A 209 3.83 27.06 7.04
C SER A 209 4.92 27.86 6.37
N TYR A 210 4.92 29.15 6.58
CA TYR A 210 5.92 30.07 6.08
C TYR A 210 6.92 30.33 7.21
N ILE A 211 8.13 29.86 7.02
CA ILE A 211 9.21 29.95 8.00
C ILE A 211 10.06 31.16 7.64
N VAL A 212 10.22 32.08 8.57
CA VAL A 212 11.06 33.27 8.48
C VAL A 212 11.94 33.30 9.74
N ASP A 213 13.23 33.40 9.56
CA ASP A 213 14.21 33.38 10.65
C ASP A 213 14.02 32.20 11.64
N TRP A 214 13.83 30.97 11.07
CA TRP A 214 13.58 29.73 11.82
C TRP A 214 12.29 29.71 12.63
N GLN A 215 11.41 30.68 12.48
CA GLN A 215 10.12 30.77 13.15
C GLN A 215 8.97 30.70 12.16
N SER A 216 7.85 30.16 12.59
CA SER A 216 6.63 30.17 11.78
C SER A 216 6.01 31.57 11.80
N ALA A 217 6.25 32.36 10.75
CA ALA A 217 5.70 33.69 10.59
C ALA A 217 4.20 33.67 10.26
N TYR A 218 3.79 32.69 9.43
CA TYR A 218 2.39 32.52 9.03
C TYR A 218 2.12 31.03 8.79
N SER A 219 0.89 30.58 9.06
CA SER A 219 0.45 29.25 8.68
C SER A 219 -1.00 29.25 8.24
N ASP A 220 -1.31 28.51 7.19
CA ASP A 220 -2.64 28.31 6.64
C ASP A 220 -2.95 26.83 6.49
N SER A 221 -4.23 26.49 6.56
CA SER A 221 -4.64 25.10 6.32
C SER A 221 -5.86 25.05 5.42
N ARG A 222 -5.78 24.20 4.40
CA ARG A 222 -6.83 24.03 3.39
C ARG A 222 -7.20 22.57 3.22
N HIS A 223 -8.44 22.35 2.83
CA HIS A 223 -8.93 21.03 2.47
C HIS A 223 -8.81 20.84 0.95
N PHE A 224 -8.55 19.61 0.56
CA PHE A 224 -8.56 19.21 -0.84
C PHE A 224 -9.17 17.81 -0.97
N THR A 225 -9.60 17.46 -2.18
CA THR A 225 -10.05 16.11 -2.48
C THR A 225 -8.90 15.35 -3.14
N PRO A 226 -8.32 14.34 -2.47
CA PRO A 226 -7.29 13.51 -3.09
C PRO A 226 -7.83 12.80 -4.33
N PRO A 227 -6.97 12.44 -5.30
CA PRO A 227 -7.41 11.73 -6.50
C PRO A 227 -7.88 10.31 -6.16
N PHE A 228 -8.87 9.85 -6.89
CA PHE A 228 -9.27 8.45 -6.89
C PHE A 228 -8.14 7.58 -7.44
N GLN A 229 -7.84 6.42 -6.80
CA GLN A 229 -6.69 5.63 -7.15
C GLN A 229 -7.04 4.15 -7.31
N TRP A 230 -6.60 3.55 -8.41
CA TRP A 230 -6.60 2.10 -8.61
C TRP A 230 -5.23 1.51 -8.29
N GLN A 231 -5.25 0.33 -7.70
CA GLN A 231 -4.05 -0.45 -7.37
C GLN A 231 -4.24 -1.88 -7.84
N THR A 232 -3.23 -2.44 -8.47
CA THR A 232 -3.10 -3.88 -8.68
C THR A 232 -2.05 -4.43 -7.74
N SER A 233 -2.20 -5.67 -7.31
CA SER A 233 -1.28 -6.31 -6.36
C SER A 233 -1.01 -7.75 -6.73
N LEU A 234 0.25 -8.16 -6.53
CA LEU A 234 0.69 -9.55 -6.60
C LEU A 234 1.45 -9.88 -5.33
N SER A 235 1.08 -10.95 -4.64
CA SER A 235 1.66 -11.29 -3.36
C SER A 235 1.98 -12.77 -3.22
N PHE A 236 2.91 -13.04 -2.29
CA PHE A 236 3.25 -14.37 -1.85
C PHE A 236 3.19 -14.39 -0.32
N GLY A 237 2.28 -15.19 0.24
CA GLY A 237 2.02 -15.20 1.67
C GLY A 237 2.38 -16.52 2.33
N VAL A 238 2.77 -16.39 3.60
CA VAL A 238 2.98 -17.53 4.50
C VAL A 238 2.06 -17.36 5.71
N GLN A 239 1.37 -18.42 6.06
CA GLN A 239 0.43 -18.46 7.18
C GLN A 239 0.84 -19.57 8.14
N TYR A 240 0.83 -19.26 9.44
CA TYR A 240 1.03 -20.23 10.52
C TYR A 240 -0.24 -20.37 11.36
N LYS A 241 -0.76 -21.60 11.50
CA LYS A 241 -1.96 -21.92 12.28
C LYS A 241 -1.57 -22.24 13.74
N PHE A 242 -1.94 -21.37 14.67
CA PHE A 242 -1.78 -21.64 16.10
C PHE A 242 -2.81 -22.64 16.59
N THR A 243 -4.07 -22.43 16.18
CA THR A 243 -5.20 -23.30 16.45
C THR A 243 -5.94 -23.61 15.14
N PRO A 244 -6.90 -24.54 15.12
CA PRO A 244 -7.72 -24.79 13.95
C PRO A 244 -8.45 -23.53 13.42
N ASN A 245 -8.72 -22.58 14.31
CA ASN A 245 -9.50 -21.39 14.03
C ASN A 245 -8.69 -20.10 13.92
N VAL A 246 -7.45 -20.05 14.47
CA VAL A 246 -6.63 -18.84 14.54
C VAL A 246 -5.29 -19.06 13.88
N SER A 247 -4.93 -18.15 13.00
CA SER A 247 -3.63 -18.13 12.32
C SER A 247 -3.09 -16.73 12.17
N ILE A 248 -1.78 -16.59 12.07
CA ILE A 248 -1.10 -15.36 11.65
C ILE A 248 -0.57 -15.54 10.25
N PHE A 249 -0.40 -14.44 9.56
CA PHE A 249 0.20 -14.44 8.23
C PHE A 249 1.09 -13.21 8.01
N ILE A 250 2.01 -13.36 7.08
CA ILE A 250 2.78 -12.29 6.46
C ILE A 250 2.70 -12.48 4.95
N GLU A 251 2.51 -11.37 4.21
CA GLU A 251 2.21 -11.40 2.79
C GLU A 251 3.01 -10.33 2.03
N PRO A 252 4.33 -10.55 1.78
CA PRO A 252 5.09 -9.70 0.87
C PRO A 252 4.33 -9.45 -0.43
N THR A 253 4.11 -8.18 -0.74
CA THR A 253 3.21 -7.74 -1.81
C THR A 253 3.88 -6.70 -2.69
N PHE A 254 3.88 -6.94 -3.98
CA PHE A 254 4.21 -6.00 -5.02
C PHE A 254 2.93 -5.27 -5.42
N ASN A 255 2.94 -3.95 -5.33
CA ASN A 255 1.80 -3.09 -5.64
C ASN A 255 2.15 -2.19 -6.82
N TRP A 256 1.22 -2.05 -7.72
CA TRP A 256 1.27 -1.09 -8.81
C TRP A 256 0.04 -0.21 -8.77
N PHE A 257 0.26 1.09 -8.52
CA PHE A 257 -0.77 2.12 -8.54
C PHE A 257 -0.90 2.65 -9.96
N ILE A 258 -2.11 2.61 -10.50
CA ILE A 258 -2.37 3.07 -11.87
C ILE A 258 -2.37 4.60 -11.86
N PRO A 259 -1.54 5.29 -12.65
CA PRO A 259 -1.49 6.74 -12.68
C PRO A 259 -2.86 7.36 -12.96
N SER A 260 -3.29 8.28 -12.12
CA SER A 260 -4.61 8.93 -12.21
C SER A 260 -4.61 10.19 -13.08
N GLY A 261 -3.44 10.67 -13.52
CA GLY A 261 -3.28 11.93 -14.24
C GLY A 261 -3.59 13.17 -13.39
N SER A 262 -3.66 13.02 -12.06
CA SER A 262 -3.88 14.14 -11.13
C SER A 262 -2.60 14.91 -10.89
N GLU A 263 -2.73 16.24 -10.77
CA GLU A 263 -1.65 17.15 -10.38
C GLU A 263 -1.31 17.06 -8.89
N ILE A 264 -2.08 16.30 -8.10
CA ILE A 264 -1.84 16.12 -6.67
C ILE A 264 -0.79 15.04 -6.48
N HIS A 265 0.37 15.43 -5.97
CA HIS A 265 1.50 14.57 -5.68
C HIS A 265 1.32 13.85 -4.35
N THR A 266 1.31 12.53 -4.40
CA THR A 266 1.32 11.62 -3.23
C THR A 266 2.37 10.56 -3.48
N ILE A 267 2.76 9.81 -2.45
CA ILE A 267 3.68 8.69 -2.64
C ILE A 267 3.16 7.66 -3.68
N TRP A 268 1.86 7.53 -3.86
CA TRP A 268 1.27 6.60 -4.82
C TRP A 268 1.31 7.10 -6.26
N THR A 269 1.27 8.42 -6.46
CA THR A 269 1.38 9.04 -7.79
C THR A 269 2.82 9.18 -8.23
N GLU A 270 3.73 9.52 -7.31
CA GLU A 270 5.17 9.69 -7.60
C GLU A 270 5.90 8.34 -7.69
N HIS A 271 5.50 7.37 -6.87
CA HIS A 271 6.07 6.03 -6.85
C HIS A 271 4.99 4.98 -7.11
N PRO A 272 4.57 4.81 -8.37
CA PRO A 272 3.48 3.91 -8.71
C PRO A 272 3.78 2.44 -8.40
N VAL A 273 5.04 2.07 -8.28
CA VAL A 273 5.47 0.71 -7.93
C VAL A 273 6.01 0.69 -6.52
N MET A 274 5.39 -0.10 -5.65
CA MET A 274 5.76 -0.20 -4.24
C MET A 274 5.75 -1.64 -3.76
N PHE A 275 6.70 -1.95 -2.87
CA PHE A 275 6.73 -3.21 -2.15
C PHE A 275 6.27 -3.00 -0.71
N THR A 276 5.29 -3.78 -0.26
CA THR A 276 4.78 -3.75 1.12
C THR A 276 4.76 -5.15 1.70
N SER A 277 4.68 -5.27 3.02
CA SER A 277 4.58 -6.56 3.70
C SER A 277 3.43 -6.54 4.70
N PRO A 278 2.18 -6.68 4.24
CA PRO A 278 1.04 -6.87 5.12
C PRO A 278 1.23 -8.05 6.06
N PHE A 279 0.83 -7.87 7.30
CA PHE A 279 0.77 -8.93 8.30
C PHE A 279 -0.50 -8.82 9.11
N GLY A 280 -0.95 -9.92 9.67
CA GLY A 280 -2.20 -9.90 10.40
C GLY A 280 -2.63 -11.25 10.96
N ILE A 281 -3.86 -11.27 11.44
CA ILE A 281 -4.51 -12.42 12.05
C ILE A 281 -5.67 -12.85 11.16
N ARG A 282 -5.82 -14.17 11.01
CA ARG A 282 -6.91 -14.78 10.25
C ARG A 282 -7.70 -15.73 11.15
N PHE A 283 -8.99 -15.52 11.21
CA PHE A 283 -9.95 -16.37 11.91
C PHE A 283 -10.70 -17.23 10.89
N THR A 284 -10.86 -18.52 11.18
CA THR A 284 -11.58 -19.48 10.33
C THR A 284 -12.71 -20.10 11.12
N TRP A 285 -13.94 -20.10 10.61
CA TRP A 285 -15.10 -20.74 11.24
C TRP A 285 -15.90 -21.56 10.24
#